data_1561f161cb26bdb853d6b34572335133
#
_entry.id   1561f161cb26bdb853d6b34572335133
#
_cell.length_a   1.000
_cell.length_b   1.000
_cell.length_c   1.000
_cell.angle_alpha   90.00
_cell.angle_beta   90.00
_cell.angle_gamma   90.00
#
_symmetry.space_group_name_H-M   'P 1'
#
loop_
_entity.id
_entity.type
_entity.pdbx_description
1 polymer ?
#
loop_
_entity_poly.entity_id
_entity_poly.type
_entity_poly.pdbx_seq_one_letter_code
_entity_poly.pdbx_strand_id
1 'polypeptide(L)'
;MKWRNTFSVVAGCAVVGLTSFNAQAQSAFTGFYGQASTGYESNQLGGMSGSSNVIPYAKSDTTNTGPSQTFGGAPLVLGAGYYWQASEKWLIGLGADYSALSQTSSNIPFNRSNAAGSTAIPAGETLTNNGTTLQLSNRFNLFLTPAYAIDKDKLVYIKAGYSQVTAQYNRTTSLTRTTANGVSTTSPTIGGSQSSNQGGYLIGLGYKQIITSGMYGFIEGNYMSYSAPSYSFTSNNAADRAYGATTINTRTVNSNFASLNSYQALIGLGYAF
;
A
#
# COMPACT_ATOMS: atom_id res chain seq x y z
N MET A 1 -9.84 1.96 -30.69
CA MET A 1 -9.43 0.55 -30.68
C MET A 1 -9.08 0.20 -29.24
N LYS A 2 -9.98 -0.54 -28.53
CA LYS A 2 -9.86 -0.84 -27.08
C LYS A 2 -9.12 -2.16 -26.91
N TRP A 3 -7.95 -2.15 -26.29
CA TRP A 3 -7.26 -3.35 -25.83
C TRP A 3 -7.68 -3.62 -24.38
N ARG A 4 -8.47 -4.66 -24.18
CA ARG A 4 -8.79 -5.23 -22.86
C ARG A 4 -7.75 -6.31 -22.59
N ASN A 5 -6.81 -6.03 -21.69
CA ASN A 5 -5.91 -7.05 -21.17
C ASN A 5 -6.63 -7.85 -20.08
N THR A 6 -7.11 -9.03 -20.45
CA THR A 6 -7.63 -10.05 -19.54
C THR A 6 -6.45 -10.87 -19.07
N PHE A 7 -5.97 -10.67 -17.85
CA PHE A 7 -5.01 -11.57 -17.21
C PHE A 7 -5.76 -12.79 -16.70
N SER A 8 -5.65 -13.91 -17.42
CA SER A 8 -6.07 -15.22 -16.93
C SER A 8 -5.00 -15.75 -15.99
N VAL A 9 -5.34 -15.87 -14.70
CA VAL A 9 -4.53 -16.58 -13.71
C VAL A 9 -4.71 -18.06 -13.95
N VAL A 10 -3.72 -18.70 -14.56
CA VAL A 10 -3.62 -20.16 -14.64
C VAL A 10 -3.01 -20.67 -13.34
N ALA A 11 -3.85 -21.21 -12.46
CA ALA A 11 -3.42 -21.95 -11.29
C ALA A 11 -2.89 -23.33 -11.73
N GLY A 12 -1.58 -23.43 -11.95
CA GLY A 12 -0.89 -24.69 -12.19
C GLY A 12 -0.64 -25.41 -10.86
N CYS A 13 -1.45 -26.41 -10.51
CA CYS A 13 -1.13 -27.36 -9.44
C CYS A 13 0.02 -28.27 -9.90
N ALA A 14 1.24 -27.97 -9.52
CA ALA A 14 2.36 -28.89 -9.64
C ALA A 14 2.31 -29.88 -8.46
N VAL A 15 1.84 -31.10 -8.73
CA VAL A 15 1.97 -32.25 -7.82
C VAL A 15 3.43 -32.71 -7.88
N VAL A 16 4.22 -32.30 -6.89
CA VAL A 16 5.59 -32.83 -6.71
C VAL A 16 5.49 -34.11 -5.89
N GLY A 17 5.96 -35.20 -6.48
CA GLY A 17 5.96 -36.54 -5.86
C GLY A 17 6.74 -36.56 -4.55
N LEU A 18 6.08 -37.10 -3.52
CA LEU A 18 6.66 -37.33 -2.18
C LEU A 18 7.62 -38.52 -2.23
N THR A 19 8.91 -38.27 -2.18
CA THR A 19 9.88 -39.30 -1.80
C THR A 19 9.96 -39.36 -0.29
N SER A 20 9.68 -40.51 0.28
CA SER A 20 9.78 -40.84 1.71
C SER A 20 11.24 -40.70 2.17
N PHE A 21 11.54 -39.70 2.96
CA PHE A 21 12.79 -39.55 3.72
C PHE A 21 12.62 -40.06 5.14
N ASN A 22 13.66 -40.77 5.61
CA ASN A 22 13.80 -41.47 6.86
C ASN A 22 13.24 -40.75 8.11
N ALA A 23 12.63 -41.52 9.02
CA ALA A 23 12.09 -41.12 10.31
C ALA A 23 13.20 -40.64 11.28
N GLN A 24 13.72 -39.44 11.11
CA GLN A 24 14.34 -38.64 12.14
C GLN A 24 13.25 -37.76 12.75
N ALA A 25 13.39 -37.34 14.01
CA ALA A 25 12.40 -36.54 14.73
C ALA A 25 12.02 -35.30 13.93
N GLN A 26 11.02 -35.44 13.05
CA GLN A 26 10.55 -34.42 12.13
C GLN A 26 9.87 -33.31 12.93
N SER A 27 10.21 -32.06 12.67
CA SER A 27 9.52 -30.92 13.27
C SER A 27 8.03 -30.98 12.92
N ALA A 28 7.15 -30.72 13.88
CA ALA A 28 5.71 -30.67 13.65
C ALA A 28 5.27 -29.59 12.64
N PHE A 29 6.18 -28.74 12.23
CA PHE A 29 5.94 -27.70 11.22
C PHE A 29 6.32 -28.10 9.79
N THR A 30 6.90 -29.28 9.56
CA THR A 30 7.26 -29.75 8.22
C THR A 30 5.99 -30.11 7.45
N GLY A 31 5.84 -29.61 6.21
CA GLY A 31 4.68 -29.85 5.37
C GLY A 31 3.93 -28.59 5.01
N PHE A 32 2.71 -28.75 4.52
CA PHE A 32 1.81 -27.63 4.21
C PHE A 32 1.29 -26.98 5.48
N TYR A 33 1.07 -25.66 5.41
CA TYR A 33 0.38 -24.93 6.45
C TYR A 33 -0.61 -23.92 5.88
N GLY A 34 -1.65 -23.62 6.63
CA GLY A 34 -2.57 -22.52 6.41
C GLY A 34 -2.70 -21.68 7.69
N GLN A 35 -2.83 -20.39 7.58
CA GLN A 35 -2.91 -19.49 8.75
C GLN A 35 -3.78 -18.27 8.50
N ALA A 36 -4.36 -17.75 9.59
CA ALA A 36 -5.07 -16.48 9.60
C ALA A 36 -4.57 -15.63 10.77
N SER A 37 -4.42 -14.35 10.55
CA SER A 37 -3.93 -13.41 11.57
C SER A 37 -4.58 -12.05 11.46
N THR A 38 -4.55 -11.35 12.58
CA THR A 38 -4.91 -9.94 12.71
C THR A 38 -3.92 -9.26 13.66
N GLY A 39 -4.08 -7.98 13.88
CA GLY A 39 -3.21 -7.20 14.77
C GLY A 39 -3.28 -5.73 14.45
N TYR A 40 -2.13 -5.10 14.32
CA TYR A 40 -2.04 -3.69 13.96
C TYR A 40 -1.13 -3.49 12.77
N GLU A 41 -1.59 -2.66 11.85
CA GLU A 41 -0.83 -2.20 10.68
C GLU A 41 -0.71 -0.68 10.72
N SER A 42 0.50 -0.17 10.48
CA SER A 42 0.82 1.25 10.34
C SER A 42 1.47 1.50 8.99
N ASN A 43 0.89 2.38 8.20
CA ASN A 43 1.36 2.78 6.89
C ASN A 43 1.91 4.20 6.96
N GLN A 44 3.14 4.40 6.49
CA GLN A 44 3.82 5.68 6.44
C GLN A 44 3.95 6.13 4.99
N LEU A 45 3.31 7.24 4.67
CA LEU A 45 3.36 7.89 3.38
C LEU A 45 4.29 9.10 3.47
N GLY A 46 5.33 9.15 2.66
CA GLY A 46 6.24 10.29 2.59
C GLY A 46 5.56 11.55 2.08
N GLY A 47 6.18 12.68 2.31
CA GLY A 47 5.64 13.98 1.91
C GLY A 47 5.26 14.03 0.42
N MET A 48 4.21 14.78 0.11
CA MET A 48 3.72 14.97 -1.25
C MET A 48 4.38 16.18 -1.90
N SER A 49 4.79 16.03 -3.16
CA SER A 49 5.17 17.12 -4.07
C SER A 49 4.37 16.99 -5.36
N GLY A 50 4.06 18.12 -5.99
CA GLY A 50 3.31 18.06 -7.23
C GLY A 50 3.19 19.41 -7.92
N SER A 51 2.57 19.38 -9.09
CA SER A 51 2.30 20.56 -9.91
C SER A 51 0.89 20.52 -10.48
N SER A 52 0.35 21.69 -10.79
CA SER A 52 -0.86 21.82 -11.56
C SER A 52 -0.57 22.80 -12.70
N ASN A 53 -0.58 22.30 -13.93
CA ASN A 53 -0.26 23.06 -15.12
C ASN A 53 -1.54 23.25 -15.95
N VAL A 54 -1.73 24.46 -16.49
CA VAL A 54 -2.90 24.81 -17.30
C VAL A 54 -2.45 25.29 -18.67
N ILE A 55 -2.84 24.56 -19.70
CA ILE A 55 -2.51 24.92 -21.10
C ILE A 55 -3.73 25.60 -21.74
N PRO A 56 -3.58 26.78 -22.39
CA PRO A 56 -2.32 27.48 -22.70
C PRO A 56 -1.88 28.53 -21.66
N TYR A 57 -2.45 28.57 -20.47
CA TYR A 57 -2.27 29.66 -19.49
C TYR A 57 -1.26 29.33 -18.36
N ALA A 58 0.03 29.42 -18.62
CA ALA A 58 1.09 29.22 -17.64
C ALA A 58 0.99 30.12 -16.39
N LYS A 59 0.33 31.29 -16.50
CA LYS A 59 0.04 32.16 -15.35
C LYS A 59 -0.90 31.53 -14.30
N SER A 60 -1.56 30.41 -14.64
CA SER A 60 -2.43 29.64 -13.75
C SER A 60 -1.72 28.41 -13.14
N ASP A 61 -0.43 28.25 -13.35
CA ASP A 61 0.34 27.11 -12.85
C ASP A 61 0.60 27.25 -11.35
N THR A 62 0.54 26.11 -10.65
CA THR A 62 0.79 26.06 -9.19
C THR A 62 1.66 24.86 -8.85
N THR A 63 2.38 24.96 -7.74
CA THR A 63 3.06 23.85 -7.08
C THR A 63 2.30 23.44 -5.83
N ASN A 64 2.34 22.13 -5.51
CA ASN A 64 1.68 21.57 -4.35
C ASN A 64 2.73 20.87 -3.48
N THR A 65 2.68 21.08 -2.18
CA THR A 65 3.53 20.36 -1.21
C THR A 65 2.70 19.95 -0.01
N GLY A 66 2.86 18.72 0.45
CA GLY A 66 2.16 18.18 1.59
C GLY A 66 3.09 17.44 2.55
N PRO A 67 2.77 17.41 3.85
CA PRO A 67 3.54 16.68 4.85
C PRO A 67 3.43 15.17 4.66
N SER A 68 4.33 14.43 5.31
CA SER A 68 4.19 12.99 5.47
C SER A 68 2.96 12.66 6.32
N GLN A 69 2.37 11.50 6.07
CA GLN A 69 1.17 10.99 6.75
C GLN A 69 1.42 9.60 7.30
N THR A 70 0.81 9.30 8.44
CA THR A 70 0.75 7.96 9.01
C THR A 70 -0.70 7.59 9.22
N PHE A 71 -1.08 6.39 8.78
CA PHE A 71 -2.42 5.85 8.94
C PHE A 71 -2.36 4.33 9.09
N GLY A 72 -3.37 3.74 9.69
CA GLY A 72 -3.37 2.30 9.90
C GLY A 72 -4.66 1.80 10.51
N GLY A 73 -4.65 0.53 10.89
CA GLY A 73 -5.78 -0.16 11.48
C GLY A 73 -5.51 -1.65 11.66
N ALA A 74 -6.56 -2.41 11.91
CA ALA A 74 -6.47 -3.85 12.04
C ALA A 74 -6.48 -4.50 10.65
N PRO A 75 -5.44 -5.27 10.25
CA PRO A 75 -5.46 -6.08 9.06
C PRO A 75 -6.15 -7.43 9.33
N LEU A 76 -6.64 -8.07 8.28
CA LEU A 76 -6.95 -9.50 8.25
C LEU A 76 -6.04 -10.15 7.20
N VAL A 77 -5.11 -10.98 7.65
CA VAL A 77 -4.10 -11.60 6.78
C VAL A 77 -4.34 -13.11 6.73
N LEU A 78 -4.53 -13.63 5.53
CA LEU A 78 -4.66 -15.05 5.25
C LEU A 78 -3.39 -15.52 4.54
N GLY A 79 -2.78 -16.59 5.02
CA GLY A 79 -1.52 -17.10 4.50
C GLY A 79 -1.51 -18.62 4.36
N ALA A 80 -0.69 -19.09 3.44
CA ALA A 80 -0.39 -20.51 3.24
C ALA A 80 1.03 -20.69 2.74
N GLY A 81 1.56 -21.89 2.94
CA GLY A 81 2.90 -22.22 2.47
C GLY A 81 3.29 -23.65 2.78
N TYR A 82 4.58 -23.91 2.59
CA TYR A 82 5.20 -25.21 2.82
C TYR A 82 6.55 -25.05 3.48
N TYR A 83 6.86 -25.89 4.49
CA TYR A 83 8.16 -26.00 5.11
C TYR A 83 8.84 -27.31 4.72
N TRP A 84 10.06 -27.20 4.20
CA TRP A 84 11.00 -28.31 4.01
C TRP A 84 11.94 -28.38 5.18
N GLN A 85 12.19 -29.57 5.70
CA GLN A 85 13.22 -29.80 6.69
C GLN A 85 14.58 -29.84 6.00
N ALA A 86 15.46 -28.89 6.29
CA ALA A 86 16.82 -28.81 5.73
C ALA A 86 17.84 -29.57 6.60
N SER A 87 17.61 -29.62 7.93
CA SER A 87 18.38 -30.43 8.89
C SER A 87 17.53 -30.68 10.14
N GLU A 88 18.06 -31.33 11.15
CA GLU A 88 17.31 -31.65 12.40
C GLU A 88 16.59 -30.45 13.01
N LYS A 89 17.19 -29.25 12.94
CA LYS A 89 16.63 -28.03 13.56
C LYS A 89 16.34 -26.91 12.55
N TRP A 90 16.77 -27.04 11.31
CA TRP A 90 16.57 -25.99 10.32
C TRP A 90 15.50 -26.38 9.31
N LEU A 91 14.59 -25.45 9.08
CA LEU A 91 13.59 -25.55 8.03
C LEU A 91 13.74 -24.36 7.07
N ILE A 92 13.30 -24.58 5.84
CA ILE A 92 13.16 -23.53 4.83
C ILE A 92 11.72 -23.56 4.36
N GLY A 93 11.02 -22.46 4.50
CA GLY A 93 9.64 -22.33 4.05
C GLY A 93 9.52 -21.44 2.83
N LEU A 94 8.54 -21.75 1.99
CA LEU A 94 8.01 -20.88 0.94
C LEU A 94 6.54 -20.62 1.27
N GLY A 95 6.14 -19.35 1.25
CA GLY A 95 4.77 -18.99 1.57
C GLY A 95 4.29 -17.76 0.83
N ALA A 96 2.98 -17.63 0.83
CA ALA A 96 2.29 -16.43 0.35
C ALA A 96 1.23 -16.01 1.36
N ASP A 97 0.96 -14.72 1.45
CA ASP A 97 -0.16 -14.20 2.22
C ASP A 97 -0.87 -13.04 1.50
N TYR A 98 -2.12 -12.82 1.89
CA TYR A 98 -2.99 -11.79 1.36
C TYR A 98 -3.68 -11.04 2.50
N SER A 99 -3.60 -9.71 2.48
CA SER A 99 -4.31 -8.83 3.41
C SER A 99 -5.66 -8.44 2.81
N ALA A 100 -6.74 -8.91 3.44
CA ALA A 100 -8.10 -8.80 2.91
C ALA A 100 -8.76 -7.44 3.20
N LEU A 101 -8.27 -6.68 4.20
CA LEU A 101 -8.85 -5.40 4.59
C LEU A 101 -8.02 -4.24 4.06
N SER A 102 -8.71 -3.22 3.55
CA SER A 102 -8.09 -1.98 3.09
C SER A 102 -7.87 -1.00 4.25
N GLN A 103 -6.83 -0.17 4.13
CA GLN A 103 -6.52 0.92 5.04
C GLN A 103 -6.59 2.25 4.28
N THR A 104 -7.30 3.24 4.83
CA THR A 104 -7.45 4.54 4.18
C THR A 104 -6.90 5.64 5.09
N SER A 105 -6.12 6.56 4.52
CA SER A 105 -5.62 7.72 5.23
C SER A 105 -6.75 8.70 5.58
N SER A 106 -6.55 9.53 6.57
CA SER A 106 -7.29 10.79 6.73
C SER A 106 -7.03 11.73 5.54
N ASN A 107 -7.69 12.89 5.52
CA ASN A 107 -7.41 13.90 4.50
C ASN A 107 -5.91 14.24 4.49
N ILE A 108 -5.30 14.14 3.31
CA ILE A 108 -3.89 14.51 3.10
C ILE A 108 -3.86 16.01 2.79
N PRO A 109 -3.50 16.87 3.75
CA PRO A 109 -3.42 18.30 3.51
C PRO A 109 -2.26 18.62 2.57
N PHE A 110 -2.44 19.58 1.70
CA PHE A 110 -1.34 20.13 0.91
C PHE A 110 -1.46 21.65 0.77
N ASN A 111 -0.32 22.31 0.75
CA ASN A 111 -0.21 23.72 0.47
C ASN A 111 -0.04 23.92 -1.03
N ARG A 112 -0.76 24.90 -1.56
CA ARG A 112 -0.64 25.28 -2.96
C ARG A 112 0.01 26.65 -3.05
N SER A 113 1.05 26.78 -3.89
CA SER A 113 1.79 28.00 -4.15
C SER A 113 1.80 28.29 -5.64
N ASN A 114 2.01 29.52 -6.03
CA ASN A 114 2.24 29.87 -7.43
C ASN A 114 3.54 29.24 -7.93
N ALA A 115 3.51 28.70 -9.14
CA ALA A 115 4.73 28.35 -9.88
C ALA A 115 5.47 29.64 -10.29
N ALA A 116 6.74 29.53 -10.68
CA ALA A 116 7.50 30.67 -11.16
C ALA A 116 6.80 31.37 -12.34
N GLY A 117 6.59 32.66 -12.22
CA GLY A 117 5.87 33.45 -13.22
C GLY A 117 4.33 33.33 -13.20
N SER A 118 3.76 32.54 -12.28
CA SER A 118 2.32 32.38 -12.10
C SER A 118 1.75 33.42 -11.14
N THR A 119 0.48 33.80 -11.36
CA THR A 119 -0.32 34.66 -10.50
C THR A 119 -1.68 34.02 -10.14
N ALA A 120 -1.74 32.70 -10.18
CA ALA A 120 -2.97 31.93 -9.95
C ALA A 120 -3.57 32.17 -8.55
N ILE A 121 -2.72 32.41 -7.55
CA ILE A 121 -3.11 32.71 -6.19
C ILE A 121 -2.70 34.15 -5.86
N PRO A 122 -3.65 35.08 -5.64
CA PRO A 122 -3.37 36.44 -5.23
C PRO A 122 -2.61 36.50 -3.91
N ALA A 123 -1.85 37.58 -3.72
CA ALA A 123 -1.07 37.79 -2.50
C ALA A 123 -1.95 37.80 -1.25
N GLY A 124 -1.53 37.08 -0.21
CA GLY A 124 -2.26 36.96 1.06
C GLY A 124 -3.43 35.99 1.06
N GLU A 125 -3.68 35.27 -0.04
CA GLU A 125 -4.70 34.22 -0.11
C GLU A 125 -4.12 32.83 0.12
N THR A 126 -4.94 31.92 0.67
CA THR A 126 -4.60 30.51 0.86
C THR A 126 -5.64 29.61 0.22
N LEU A 127 -5.18 28.43 -0.24
CA LEU A 127 -6.05 27.37 -0.75
C LEU A 127 -5.82 26.09 0.07
N THR A 128 -6.88 25.62 0.70
CA THR A 128 -6.89 24.38 1.49
C THR A 128 -7.71 23.32 0.76
N ASN A 129 -7.17 22.10 0.68
CA ASN A 129 -7.84 20.96 0.07
C ASN A 129 -8.61 20.13 1.10
N ASN A 130 -9.73 19.53 0.66
CA ASN A 130 -10.50 18.60 1.47
C ASN A 130 -10.82 17.34 0.67
N GLY A 131 -10.86 16.19 1.34
CA GLY A 131 -11.24 14.90 0.76
C GLY A 131 -10.14 14.20 -0.05
N THR A 132 -8.89 14.67 0.01
CA THR A 132 -7.76 13.96 -0.59
C THR A 132 -7.34 12.81 0.31
N THR A 133 -7.38 11.56 -0.17
CA THR A 133 -7.02 10.39 0.61
C THR A 133 -6.20 9.40 -0.22
N LEU A 134 -5.44 8.55 0.47
CA LEU A 134 -4.79 7.37 -0.10
C LEU A 134 -5.36 6.12 0.57
N GLN A 135 -5.82 5.17 -0.25
CA GLN A 135 -6.27 3.87 0.22
C GLN A 135 -5.28 2.80 -0.24
N LEU A 136 -4.89 1.94 0.68
CA LEU A 136 -4.08 0.74 0.42
C LEU A 136 -4.98 -0.49 0.51
N SER A 137 -4.91 -1.35 -0.51
CA SER A 137 -5.72 -2.56 -0.60
C SER A 137 -4.97 -3.67 -1.36
N ASN A 138 -5.53 -4.88 -1.35
CA ASN A 138 -5.02 -6.01 -2.14
C ASN A 138 -3.53 -6.26 -1.93
N ARG A 139 -3.06 -6.21 -0.66
CA ARG A 139 -1.67 -6.53 -0.38
C ARG A 139 -1.46 -8.04 -0.52
N PHE A 140 -0.50 -8.39 -1.34
CA PHE A 140 -0.04 -9.75 -1.57
C PHE A 140 1.45 -9.85 -1.30
N ASN A 141 1.84 -10.87 -0.56
CA ASN A 141 3.25 -11.15 -0.26
C ASN A 141 3.62 -12.56 -0.74
N LEU A 142 4.81 -12.70 -1.30
CA LEU A 142 5.46 -13.96 -1.62
C LEU A 142 6.83 -13.97 -0.94
N PHE A 143 7.14 -15.01 -0.15
CA PHE A 143 8.30 -14.96 0.72
C PHE A 143 8.92 -16.33 1.02
N LEU A 144 10.19 -16.29 1.36
CA LEU A 144 10.95 -17.39 1.97
C LEU A 144 11.01 -17.18 3.49
N THR A 145 11.01 -18.30 4.22
CA THR A 145 11.10 -18.32 5.67
C THR A 145 12.15 -19.33 6.14
N PRO A 146 13.46 -18.97 6.17
CA PRO A 146 14.41 -19.72 6.95
C PRO A 146 14.00 -19.72 8.41
N ALA A 147 13.96 -20.92 9.01
CA ALA A 147 13.39 -21.12 10.33
C ALA A 147 14.22 -22.09 11.16
N TYR A 148 14.24 -21.88 12.48
CA TYR A 148 14.93 -22.71 13.45
C TYR A 148 13.94 -23.31 14.45
N ALA A 149 13.86 -24.63 14.50
CA ALA A 149 13.09 -25.37 15.50
C ALA A 149 13.86 -25.35 16.84
N ILE A 150 13.32 -24.63 17.81
CA ILE A 150 13.84 -24.61 19.19
C ILE A 150 13.66 -26.01 19.78
N ASP A 151 12.45 -26.54 19.62
CA ASP A 151 12.08 -27.92 19.90
C ASP A 151 11.04 -28.41 18.86
N LYS A 152 10.45 -29.59 19.05
CA LYS A 152 9.48 -30.17 18.11
C LYS A 152 8.22 -29.30 17.92
N ASP A 153 7.87 -28.47 18.89
CA ASP A 153 6.61 -27.72 19.00
C ASP A 153 6.80 -26.20 18.87
N LYS A 154 8.05 -25.70 18.77
CA LYS A 154 8.38 -24.26 18.75
C LYS A 154 9.33 -23.92 17.64
N LEU A 155 8.99 -22.88 16.88
CA LEU A 155 9.71 -22.41 15.71
C LEU A 155 9.90 -20.90 15.76
N VAL A 156 11.14 -20.44 15.53
CA VAL A 156 11.43 -19.03 15.20
C VAL A 156 11.82 -18.94 13.74
N TYR A 157 11.45 -17.86 13.09
CA TYR A 157 11.73 -17.67 11.65
C TYR A 157 11.97 -16.23 11.30
N ILE A 158 12.74 -16.04 10.23
CA ILE A 158 12.85 -14.78 9.51
C ILE A 158 12.03 -14.92 8.24
N LYS A 159 11.42 -13.85 7.78
CA LYS A 159 10.61 -13.77 6.56
C LYS A 159 11.24 -12.75 5.63
N ALA A 160 11.46 -13.10 4.38
CA ALA A 160 12.01 -12.19 3.39
C ALA A 160 11.39 -12.47 2.02
N GLY A 161 10.99 -11.43 1.29
CA GLY A 161 10.34 -11.64 0.01
C GLY A 161 9.88 -10.38 -0.69
N TYR A 162 9.00 -10.59 -1.66
CA TYR A 162 8.33 -9.54 -2.43
C TYR A 162 6.96 -9.22 -1.83
N SER A 163 6.63 -7.94 -1.81
CA SER A 163 5.33 -7.44 -1.42
C SER A 163 4.78 -6.52 -2.52
N GLN A 164 3.48 -6.63 -2.78
CA GLN A 164 2.76 -5.73 -3.67
C GLN A 164 1.50 -5.23 -2.98
N VAL A 165 1.19 -3.94 -3.16
CA VAL A 165 -0.04 -3.32 -2.65
C VAL A 165 -0.66 -2.43 -3.73
N THR A 166 -1.98 -2.38 -3.81
CA THR A 166 -2.70 -1.41 -4.64
C THR A 166 -2.88 -0.13 -3.85
N ALA A 167 -2.30 0.95 -4.35
CA ALA A 167 -2.44 2.30 -3.79
C ALA A 167 -3.43 3.10 -4.67
N GLN A 168 -4.58 3.46 -4.10
CA GLN A 168 -5.60 4.28 -4.74
C GLN A 168 -5.58 5.69 -4.17
N TYR A 169 -5.26 6.66 -4.99
CA TYR A 169 -5.31 8.07 -4.67
C TYR A 169 -6.68 8.65 -5.05
N ASN A 170 -7.37 9.19 -4.05
CA ASN A 170 -8.64 9.91 -4.24
C ASN A 170 -8.36 11.40 -4.23
N ARG A 171 -8.79 12.08 -5.30
CA ARG A 171 -8.56 13.52 -5.48
C ARG A 171 -9.41 14.34 -4.52
N THR A 172 -8.94 15.55 -4.28
CA THR A 172 -9.64 16.63 -3.59
C THR A 172 -11.09 16.73 -4.08
N THR A 173 -12.04 16.70 -3.15
CA THR A 173 -13.48 16.85 -3.44
C THR A 173 -13.96 18.29 -3.33
N SER A 174 -13.28 19.13 -2.53
CA SER A 174 -13.52 20.55 -2.45
C SER A 174 -12.26 21.36 -2.10
N LEU A 175 -12.22 22.61 -2.52
CA LEU A 175 -11.18 23.57 -2.19
C LEU A 175 -11.78 24.73 -1.41
N THR A 176 -11.17 25.09 -0.29
CA THR A 176 -11.49 26.27 0.47
C THR A 176 -10.45 27.35 0.17
N ARG A 177 -10.89 28.45 -0.40
CA ARG A 177 -10.10 29.66 -0.63
C ARG A 177 -10.37 30.63 0.51
N THR A 178 -9.32 31.07 1.17
CA THR A 178 -9.39 32.11 2.19
C THR A 178 -8.66 33.36 1.64
N THR A 179 -9.42 34.44 1.52
CA THR A 179 -8.89 35.73 1.04
C THR A 179 -8.00 36.40 2.08
N ALA A 180 -7.22 37.41 1.67
CA ALA A 180 -6.38 38.19 2.59
C ALA A 180 -7.16 38.84 3.76
N ASN A 181 -8.46 39.12 3.56
CA ASN A 181 -9.34 39.67 4.58
C ASN A 181 -10.01 38.58 5.47
N GLY A 182 -9.59 37.34 5.36
CA GLY A 182 -10.10 36.22 6.18
C GLY A 182 -11.45 35.63 5.74
N VAL A 183 -12.02 36.08 4.61
CA VAL A 183 -13.26 35.50 4.08
C VAL A 183 -12.96 34.18 3.40
N SER A 184 -13.63 33.10 3.85
CA SER A 184 -13.46 31.76 3.30
C SER A 184 -14.64 31.37 2.40
N THR A 185 -14.32 30.82 1.23
CA THR A 185 -15.29 30.27 0.28
C THR A 185 -14.89 28.86 -0.12
N THR A 186 -15.79 27.89 0.07
CA THR A 186 -15.56 26.49 -0.33
C THR A 186 -16.27 26.21 -1.63
N SER A 187 -15.54 25.69 -2.60
CA SER A 187 -16.06 25.29 -3.89
C SER A 187 -15.81 23.78 -4.12
N PRO A 188 -16.80 23.04 -4.65
CA PRO A 188 -16.59 21.67 -5.04
C PRO A 188 -15.57 21.59 -6.16
N THR A 189 -14.81 20.49 -6.22
CA THR A 189 -13.90 20.16 -7.31
C THR A 189 -14.37 18.89 -8.00
N ILE A 190 -13.85 18.66 -9.20
CA ILE A 190 -14.08 17.39 -9.89
C ILE A 190 -13.20 16.35 -9.18
N GLY A 191 -13.85 15.53 -8.36
CA GLY A 191 -13.22 14.37 -7.72
C GLY A 191 -12.71 13.38 -8.75
N GLY A 192 -12.32 12.22 -8.32
CA GLY A 192 -11.83 11.11 -9.11
C GLY A 192 -10.81 10.32 -8.36
N SER A 193 -10.55 9.12 -8.82
CA SER A 193 -9.55 8.25 -8.21
C SER A 193 -8.64 7.66 -9.28
N GLN A 194 -7.42 7.36 -8.90
CA GLN A 194 -6.46 6.64 -9.72
C GLN A 194 -5.77 5.60 -8.85
N SER A 195 -5.71 4.37 -9.33
CA SER A 195 -5.05 3.26 -8.64
C SER A 195 -3.76 2.89 -9.35
N SER A 196 -2.74 2.53 -8.59
CA SER A 196 -1.50 1.95 -9.10
C SER A 196 -1.00 0.87 -8.16
N ASN A 197 -0.39 -0.18 -8.72
CA ASN A 197 0.23 -1.24 -7.94
C ASN A 197 1.66 -0.83 -7.59
N GLN A 198 1.96 -0.88 -6.30
CA GLN A 198 3.29 -0.57 -5.78
C GLN A 198 3.96 -1.88 -5.36
N GLY A 199 5.05 -2.23 -6.06
CA GLY A 199 5.90 -3.36 -5.71
C GLY A 199 6.99 -2.94 -4.74
N GLY A 200 7.46 -3.90 -3.92
CA GLY A 200 8.50 -3.65 -2.95
C GLY A 200 9.02 -4.92 -2.30
N TYR A 201 9.79 -4.78 -1.25
CA TYR A 201 10.30 -5.91 -0.48
C TYR A 201 9.62 -6.02 0.89
N LEU A 202 9.62 -7.23 1.41
CA LEU A 202 9.14 -7.60 2.73
C LEU A 202 10.30 -8.20 3.52
N ILE A 203 10.45 -7.78 4.77
CA ILE A 203 11.24 -8.48 5.77
C ILE A 203 10.41 -8.61 7.05
N GLY A 204 10.58 -9.71 7.77
CA GLY A 204 9.86 -9.96 9.02
C GLY A 204 10.54 -11.00 9.87
N LEU A 205 10.03 -11.15 11.06
CA LEU A 205 10.42 -12.18 12.00
C LEU A 205 9.18 -12.67 12.75
N GLY A 206 9.19 -13.93 13.16
CA GLY A 206 8.06 -14.49 13.87
C GLY A 206 8.43 -15.69 14.74
N TYR A 207 7.46 -16.07 15.55
CA TYR A 207 7.49 -17.22 16.42
C TYR A 207 6.19 -17.99 16.27
N LYS A 208 6.30 -19.33 16.17
CA LYS A 208 5.16 -20.25 16.12
C LYS A 208 5.27 -21.26 17.24
N GLN A 209 4.13 -21.63 17.82
CA GLN A 209 4.05 -22.68 18.84
C GLN A 209 2.84 -23.58 18.58
N ILE A 210 3.05 -24.88 18.52
CA ILE A 210 1.98 -25.88 18.47
C ILE A 210 1.20 -25.82 19.79
N ILE A 211 -0.12 -25.74 19.66
CA ILE A 211 -1.08 -25.73 20.77
C ILE A 211 -1.68 -27.13 20.95
N THR A 212 -2.09 -27.75 19.85
CA THR A 212 -2.64 -29.11 19.81
C THR A 212 -2.52 -29.64 18.38
N SER A 213 -2.46 -30.96 18.23
CA SER A 213 -2.48 -31.74 16.96
C SER A 213 -2.47 -30.90 15.64
N GLY A 214 -1.32 -30.35 15.27
CA GLY A 214 -1.15 -29.56 14.07
C GLY A 214 -1.61 -28.09 14.15
N MET A 215 -2.46 -27.73 15.12
CA MET A 215 -2.86 -26.33 15.33
C MET A 215 -1.77 -25.56 16.08
N TYR A 216 -1.40 -24.39 15.60
CA TYR A 216 -0.41 -23.52 16.21
C TYR A 216 -0.89 -22.08 16.36
N GLY A 217 -0.40 -21.41 17.38
CA GLY A 217 -0.46 -19.96 17.51
C GLY A 217 0.84 -19.34 17.02
N PHE A 218 0.77 -18.09 16.57
CA PHE A 218 1.96 -17.36 16.16
C PHE A 218 1.85 -15.85 16.41
N ILE A 219 3.02 -15.24 16.51
CA ILE A 219 3.21 -13.79 16.49
C ILE A 219 4.21 -13.45 15.40
N GLU A 220 4.02 -12.37 14.71
CA GLU A 220 4.86 -11.95 13.57
C GLU A 220 4.97 -10.43 13.50
N GLY A 221 6.17 -9.92 13.26
CA GLY A 221 6.43 -8.53 12.92
C GLY A 221 6.95 -8.42 11.50
N ASN A 222 6.35 -7.54 10.70
CA ASN A 222 6.72 -7.33 9.29
C ASN A 222 7.05 -5.86 9.02
N TYR A 223 8.01 -5.63 8.17
CA TYR A 223 8.30 -4.37 7.51
C TYR A 223 8.25 -4.54 6.00
N MET A 224 7.56 -3.64 5.32
CA MET A 224 7.46 -3.60 3.87
C MET A 224 7.81 -2.21 3.38
N SER A 225 8.61 -2.14 2.32
CA SER A 225 8.95 -0.89 1.66
C SER A 225 8.61 -0.99 0.18
N TYR A 226 7.85 -0.03 -0.33
CA TYR A 226 7.29 -0.02 -1.67
C TYR A 226 7.86 1.11 -2.50
N SER A 227 7.72 1.01 -3.82
CA SER A 227 7.93 2.13 -4.73
C SER A 227 7.05 3.31 -4.33
N ALA A 228 7.58 4.51 -4.46
CA ALA A 228 6.84 5.73 -4.15
C ALA A 228 5.69 5.95 -5.14
N PRO A 229 4.43 6.13 -4.67
CA PRO A 229 3.31 6.35 -5.56
C PRO A 229 3.39 7.69 -6.31
N SER A 230 3.00 7.68 -7.58
CA SER A 230 2.93 8.87 -8.43
C SER A 230 1.65 8.82 -9.26
N TYR A 231 0.95 9.95 -9.32
CA TYR A 231 -0.35 10.07 -9.99
C TYR A 231 -0.38 11.30 -10.88
N SER A 232 -1.01 11.17 -12.06
CA SER A 232 -1.21 12.27 -13.00
C SER A 232 -2.64 12.28 -13.49
N PHE A 233 -3.30 13.41 -13.34
CA PHE A 233 -4.68 13.61 -13.77
C PHE A 233 -4.74 14.75 -14.77
N THR A 234 -5.36 14.48 -15.93
CA THR A 234 -5.62 15.49 -16.94
C THR A 234 -7.13 15.71 -17.05
N SER A 235 -7.54 16.95 -17.03
CA SER A 235 -8.94 17.38 -17.16
C SER A 235 -9.05 18.43 -18.26
N ASN A 236 -10.03 18.23 -19.15
CA ASN A 236 -10.37 19.17 -20.23
C ASN A 236 -11.70 19.87 -19.94
N ASN A 237 -12.05 20.11 -18.69
CA ASN A 237 -13.37 20.53 -18.30
C ASN A 237 -13.59 22.05 -18.41
N ALA A 238 -14.77 22.45 -18.86
CA ALA A 238 -15.21 23.84 -18.90
C ALA A 238 -15.27 24.51 -17.50
N ALA A 239 -15.39 23.73 -16.41
CA ALA A 239 -15.35 24.22 -15.03
C ALA A 239 -13.94 24.63 -14.58
N ASP A 240 -12.88 24.15 -15.25
CA ASP A 240 -11.49 24.60 -15.07
C ASP A 240 -11.21 25.90 -15.87
N ARG A 241 -12.25 26.61 -16.30
CA ARG A 241 -12.08 27.94 -16.93
C ARG A 241 -11.46 28.89 -15.94
N ALA A 242 -10.15 29.09 -16.10
CA ALA A 242 -9.49 30.19 -15.41
C ALA A 242 -10.15 31.49 -15.84
N TYR A 243 -10.71 32.20 -14.91
CA TYR A 243 -11.21 33.57 -15.00
C TYR A 243 -11.35 34.17 -16.41
N GLY A 244 -12.56 34.09 -16.98
CA GLY A 244 -12.91 34.80 -18.21
C GLY A 244 -12.43 34.21 -19.55
N ALA A 245 -11.80 33.04 -19.55
CA ALA A 245 -11.36 32.41 -20.78
C ALA A 245 -12.54 31.76 -21.54
N THR A 246 -12.66 32.04 -22.85
CA THR A 246 -13.64 31.44 -23.75
C THR A 246 -13.19 30.07 -24.29
N THR A 247 -11.94 29.70 -24.10
CA THR A 247 -11.31 28.45 -24.58
C THR A 247 -11.30 27.36 -23.52
N ILE A 248 -11.48 26.11 -23.93
CA ILE A 248 -11.34 24.92 -23.06
C ILE A 248 -9.87 24.76 -22.68
N ASN A 249 -9.57 24.83 -21.39
CA ASN A 249 -8.24 24.65 -20.88
C ASN A 249 -7.99 23.20 -20.49
N THR A 250 -6.83 22.69 -20.83
CA THR A 250 -6.36 21.40 -20.33
C THR A 250 -5.57 21.63 -19.05
N ARG A 251 -6.04 21.06 -17.92
CA ARG A 251 -5.32 21.08 -16.66
C ARG A 251 -4.73 19.70 -16.38
N THR A 252 -3.43 19.64 -16.17
CA THR A 252 -2.74 18.44 -15.68
C THR A 252 -2.27 18.66 -14.26
N VAL A 253 -2.66 17.74 -13.34
CA VAL A 253 -2.26 17.76 -11.95
C VAL A 253 -1.43 16.52 -11.68
N ASN A 254 -0.17 16.72 -11.27
CA ASN A 254 0.74 15.67 -10.85
C ASN A 254 0.86 15.67 -9.32
N SER A 255 0.89 14.47 -8.73
CA SER A 255 1.04 14.27 -7.29
C SER A 255 2.01 13.11 -7.07
N ASN A 256 3.18 13.38 -6.51
CA ASN A 256 4.24 12.42 -6.26
C ASN A 256 4.49 12.34 -4.76
N PHE A 257 4.55 11.14 -4.22
CA PHE A 257 4.89 10.90 -2.83
C PHE A 257 6.35 10.47 -2.71
N ALA A 258 7.01 10.81 -1.60
CA ALA A 258 8.43 10.54 -1.43
C ALA A 258 8.73 9.08 -1.08
N SER A 259 7.80 8.39 -0.40
CA SER A 259 7.95 6.98 0.01
C SER A 259 6.62 6.37 0.41
N LEU A 260 6.57 5.03 0.45
CA LEU A 260 5.47 4.26 1.04
C LEU A 260 6.05 3.06 1.79
N ASN A 261 5.85 3.03 3.10
CA ASN A 261 6.30 1.95 3.98
C ASN A 261 5.14 1.44 4.84
N SER A 262 5.18 0.15 5.19
CA SER A 262 4.18 -0.46 6.07
C SER A 262 4.87 -1.29 7.16
N TYR A 263 4.32 -1.23 8.36
CA TYR A 263 4.73 -2.03 9.51
C TYR A 263 3.54 -2.82 10.00
N GLN A 264 3.74 -4.10 10.33
CA GLN A 264 2.69 -4.95 10.89
C GLN A 264 3.20 -5.64 12.14
N ALA A 265 2.34 -5.70 13.15
CA ALA A 265 2.46 -6.58 14.31
C ALA A 265 1.23 -7.48 14.33
N LEU A 266 1.43 -8.77 14.14
CA LEU A 266 0.37 -9.75 13.91
C LEU A 266 0.36 -10.81 15.01
N ILE A 267 -0.83 -11.28 15.34
CA ILE A 267 -1.09 -12.49 16.11
C ILE A 267 -2.07 -13.35 15.32
N GLY A 268 -1.87 -14.65 15.30
CA GLY A 268 -2.71 -15.52 14.51
C GLY A 268 -2.72 -16.97 14.95
N LEU A 269 -3.56 -17.72 14.26
CA LEU A 269 -3.67 -19.16 14.38
C LEU A 269 -3.42 -19.79 13.00
N GLY A 270 -2.89 -21.00 13.01
CA GLY A 270 -2.69 -21.76 11.81
C GLY A 270 -2.75 -23.27 12.07
N TYR A 271 -2.71 -24.02 10.99
CA TYR A 271 -2.69 -25.47 11.00
C TYR A 271 -1.58 -25.99 10.10
N ALA A 272 -0.76 -26.90 10.61
CA ALA A 272 0.26 -27.65 9.88
C ALA A 272 -0.32 -29.05 9.56
N PHE A 273 -0.28 -29.43 8.27
CA PHE A 273 -0.87 -30.66 7.76
C PHE A 273 0.12 -31.80 7.74
#